data_1e5d2ce582de9459c259edc8cf949593
#
_entry.id   1e5d2ce582de9459c259edc8cf949593
#
_cell.length_a   1.000
_cell.length_b   1.000
_cell.length_c   1.000
_cell.angle_alpha   90.00
_cell.angle_beta   90.00
_cell.angle_gamma   90.00
#
_symmetry.space_group_name_H-M   'P 1'
#
loop_
_entity.id
_entity.type
_entity.pdbx_description
1 polymer ?
#
loop_
_entity_poly.entity_id
_entity_poly.type
_entity_poly.pdbx_seq_one_letter_code
_entity_poly.pdbx_strand_id
1 'polypeptide(L)'
;MQNEAKTRQEIIDKRLASAGWDVKNPSQVTSELDIWVGLPDMVKEPISEYQGHQFADYALFGDDGFPLAVVEAKKTSRDARIGQEQARQYAENIQKNSGRDMPFVFYTNGHDIYFWDTEKYPPRKVYGFPTKKGMASSRLKTAGKMCSYISQRCREKDLKP
;
A
#
# COMPACT_ATOMS: atom_id res chain seq x y z
N MET A 1 17.22 -9.90 20.88
CA MET A 1 16.02 -10.02 20.01
C MET A 1 15.88 -8.77 19.18
N GLN A 2 15.80 -8.90 17.89
CA GLN A 2 15.43 -7.77 17.04
C GLN A 2 13.93 -7.50 17.21
N ASN A 3 13.56 -6.26 17.57
CA ASN A 3 12.16 -5.86 17.60
C ASN A 3 11.76 -5.32 16.22
N GLU A 4 10.48 -5.03 15.99
CA GLU A 4 9.97 -4.56 14.68
C GLU A 4 10.62 -3.24 14.26
N ALA A 5 10.84 -2.31 15.20
CA ALA A 5 11.50 -1.04 14.92
C ALA A 5 12.93 -1.23 14.38
N LYS A 6 13.69 -2.16 14.95
CA LYS A 6 15.04 -2.48 14.50
C LYS A 6 15.04 -3.15 13.13
N THR A 7 14.10 -4.03 12.87
CA THR A 7 13.88 -4.63 11.53
C THR A 7 13.62 -3.54 10.49
N ARG A 8 12.78 -2.57 10.82
CA ARG A 8 12.49 -1.44 9.93
C ARG A 8 13.76 -0.67 9.61
N GLN A 9 14.44 -0.13 10.60
CA GLN A 9 15.60 0.74 10.41
C GLN A 9 16.80 0.04 9.75
N GLU A 10 17.11 -1.19 10.13
CA GLU A 10 18.34 -1.85 9.67
C GLU A 10 18.17 -2.56 8.33
N ILE A 11 17.00 -3.04 8.01
CA ILE A 11 16.78 -3.89 6.85
C ILE A 11 15.86 -3.22 5.83
N ILE A 12 14.67 -2.80 6.25
CA ILE A 12 13.66 -2.28 5.33
C ILE A 12 14.09 -0.94 4.75
N ASP A 13 14.60 -0.02 5.58
CA ASP A 13 15.10 1.27 5.10
C ASP A 13 16.21 1.12 4.06
N LYS A 14 17.14 0.18 4.30
CA LYS A 14 18.20 -0.10 3.33
C LYS A 14 17.67 -0.67 2.02
N ARG A 15 16.66 -1.54 2.08
CA ARG A 15 16.03 -2.12 0.88
C ARG A 15 15.24 -1.08 0.10
N LEU A 16 14.54 -0.18 0.77
CA LEU A 16 13.85 0.95 0.13
C LEU A 16 14.86 1.89 -0.53
N ALA A 17 15.93 2.25 0.18
CA ALA A 17 16.99 3.08 -0.36
C ALA A 17 17.68 2.44 -1.60
N SER A 18 17.92 1.13 -1.57
CA SER A 18 18.46 0.39 -2.72
C SER A 18 17.53 0.39 -3.94
N ALA A 19 16.22 0.52 -3.72
CA ALA A 19 15.23 0.68 -4.79
C ALA A 19 15.08 2.14 -5.27
N GLY A 20 15.86 3.08 -4.72
CA GLY A 20 15.85 4.48 -5.10
C GLY A 20 14.86 5.35 -4.33
N TRP A 21 14.32 4.85 -3.21
CA TRP A 21 13.46 5.62 -2.33
C TRP A 21 14.29 6.43 -1.32
N ASP A 22 13.99 7.70 -1.18
CA ASP A 22 14.59 8.53 -0.14
C ASP A 22 13.80 8.40 1.16
N VAL A 23 14.24 7.50 2.03
CA VAL A 23 13.59 7.23 3.33
C VAL A 23 13.66 8.38 4.31
N LYS A 24 14.50 9.38 4.05
CA LYS A 24 14.59 10.61 4.86
C LYS A 24 13.65 11.70 4.39
N ASN A 25 13.09 11.55 3.20
CA ASN A 25 12.17 12.52 2.61
C ASN A 25 10.71 12.09 2.86
N PRO A 26 9.97 12.77 3.75
CA PRO A 26 8.58 12.42 4.06
C PRO A 26 7.65 12.49 2.85
N SER A 27 8.00 13.26 1.82
CA SER A 27 7.22 13.31 0.57
C SER A 27 7.37 12.05 -0.28
N GLN A 28 8.35 11.22 -0.01
CA GLN A 28 8.54 9.93 -0.69
C GLN A 28 8.23 8.74 0.19
N VAL A 29 8.68 8.77 1.44
CA VAL A 29 8.52 7.68 2.40
C VAL A 29 8.12 8.25 3.75
N THR A 30 6.92 7.96 4.20
CA THR A 30 6.46 8.30 5.54
C THR A 30 6.38 7.03 6.37
N SER A 31 7.04 7.04 7.53
CA SER A 31 6.89 5.98 8.54
C SER A 31 5.72 6.28 9.47
N GLU A 32 5.07 5.22 9.93
CA GLU A 32 3.93 5.33 10.87
C GLU A 32 2.82 6.26 10.34
N LEU A 33 2.41 6.05 9.07
CA LEU A 33 1.33 6.82 8.48
C LEU A 33 0.02 6.59 9.23
N ASP A 34 -0.54 7.66 9.78
CA ASP A 34 -1.85 7.64 10.43
C ASP A 34 -2.97 7.56 9.39
N ILE A 35 -3.81 6.54 9.52
CA ILE A 35 -4.94 6.27 8.63
C ILE A 35 -6.22 6.33 9.45
N TRP A 36 -7.08 7.29 9.15
CA TRP A 36 -8.41 7.40 9.75
C TRP A 36 -9.33 6.28 9.22
N VAL A 37 -9.89 5.49 10.10
CA VAL A 37 -10.78 4.36 9.74
C VAL A 37 -12.26 4.72 9.85
N GLY A 38 -12.59 5.83 10.50
CA GLY A 38 -13.95 6.18 10.88
C GLY A 38 -14.45 5.32 12.05
N LEU A 39 -15.33 5.87 12.86
CA LEU A 39 -16.01 5.12 13.91
C LEU A 39 -17.26 4.46 13.32
N PRO A 40 -17.49 3.16 13.52
CA PRO A 40 -18.79 2.56 13.20
C PRO A 40 -19.88 3.27 13.99
N ASP A 41 -20.99 3.64 13.36
CA ASP A 41 -22.13 4.36 13.97
C ASP A 41 -22.79 3.64 15.17
N MET A 42 -22.34 2.45 15.54
CA MET A 42 -22.98 1.56 16.49
C MET A 42 -22.11 1.15 17.70
N VAL A 43 -20.97 1.77 17.96
CA VAL A 43 -20.14 1.36 19.11
C VAL A 43 -20.49 2.22 20.33
N LYS A 44 -21.30 1.65 21.25
CA LYS A 44 -21.64 2.23 22.56
C LYS A 44 -20.66 1.86 23.69
N GLU A 45 -19.52 1.26 23.38
CA GLU A 45 -18.53 0.87 24.39
C GLU A 45 -17.27 1.74 24.32
N PRO A 46 -16.56 1.94 25.44
CA PRO A 46 -15.35 2.75 25.44
C PRO A 46 -14.31 2.11 24.53
N ILE A 47 -14.01 2.82 23.46
CA ILE A 47 -13.08 2.40 22.42
C ILE A 47 -11.66 2.45 23.00
N SER A 48 -10.90 1.37 22.80
CA SER A 48 -9.49 1.31 23.13
C SER A 48 -8.69 2.50 22.54
N GLU A 49 -7.51 2.77 23.07
CA GLU A 49 -6.63 3.92 22.79
C GLU A 49 -6.45 4.34 21.31
N TYR A 50 -6.88 3.54 20.35
CA TYR A 50 -6.72 3.81 18.91
C TYR A 50 -7.86 4.59 18.26
N GLN A 51 -8.97 4.86 18.92
CA GLN A 51 -10.06 5.77 18.51
C GLN A 51 -10.31 5.91 16.99
N GLY A 52 -10.28 4.81 16.23
CA GLY A 52 -10.50 4.83 14.79
C GLY A 52 -9.27 5.21 13.96
N HIS A 53 -8.08 5.25 14.52
CA HIS A 53 -6.82 5.42 13.82
C HIS A 53 -6.10 4.08 13.62
N GLN A 54 -5.49 3.90 12.47
CA GLN A 54 -4.58 2.80 12.16
C GLN A 54 -3.26 3.38 11.65
N PHE A 55 -2.15 2.72 11.96
CA PHE A 55 -0.83 3.18 11.55
C PHE A 55 -0.18 2.14 10.65
N ALA A 56 0.06 2.53 9.39
CA ALA A 56 0.89 1.72 8.50
C ALA A 56 2.36 1.99 8.79
N ASP A 57 3.18 0.94 8.84
CA ASP A 57 4.61 1.08 9.14
C ASP A 57 5.32 1.99 8.15
N TYR A 58 4.99 1.88 6.85
CA TYR A 58 5.43 2.83 5.83
C TYR A 58 4.34 3.09 4.80
N ALA A 59 4.34 4.32 4.27
CA ALA A 59 3.66 4.69 3.05
C ALA A 59 4.66 5.23 2.03
N LEU A 60 4.56 4.76 0.81
CA LEU A 60 5.40 5.17 -0.32
C LEU A 60 4.57 6.06 -1.24
N PHE A 61 5.02 7.30 -1.46
CA PHE A 61 4.25 8.33 -2.15
C PHE A 61 4.69 8.53 -3.60
N GLY A 62 3.71 8.78 -4.46
CA GLY A 62 3.92 9.27 -5.83
C GLY A 62 4.31 10.75 -5.87
N ASP A 63 4.58 11.24 -7.08
CA ASP A 63 4.87 12.67 -7.30
C ASP A 63 3.62 13.56 -7.13
N ASP A 64 2.44 12.95 -7.15
CA ASP A 64 1.15 13.59 -6.90
C ASP A 64 0.81 13.72 -5.41
N GLY A 65 1.72 13.28 -4.52
CA GLY A 65 1.54 13.29 -3.07
C GLY A 65 0.56 12.22 -2.56
N PHE A 66 0.20 11.23 -3.39
CA PHE A 66 -0.67 10.12 -3.00
C PHE A 66 0.11 8.84 -2.70
N PRO A 67 -0.34 8.03 -1.73
CA PRO A 67 0.26 6.74 -1.47
C PRO A 67 0.16 5.82 -2.69
N LEU A 68 1.31 5.45 -3.25
CA LEU A 68 1.43 4.40 -4.26
C LEU A 68 1.36 3.03 -3.61
N ALA A 69 1.93 2.89 -2.42
CA ALA A 69 1.98 1.64 -1.68
C ALA A 69 1.98 1.86 -0.18
N VAL A 70 1.51 0.85 0.54
CA VAL A 70 1.68 0.69 1.99
C VAL A 70 2.55 -0.51 2.27
N VAL A 71 3.33 -0.45 3.33
CA VAL A 71 4.21 -1.53 3.78
C VAL A 71 3.93 -1.85 5.23
N GLU A 72 3.65 -3.10 5.52
CA GLU A 72 3.55 -3.63 6.88
C GLU A 72 4.80 -4.45 7.19
N ALA A 73 5.45 -4.16 8.31
CA ALA A 73 6.66 -4.80 8.76
C ALA A 73 6.42 -5.70 9.98
N LYS A 74 6.93 -6.91 9.94
CA LYS A 74 6.95 -7.83 11.08
C LYS A 74 8.39 -8.09 11.53
N LYS A 75 8.54 -8.62 12.74
CA LYS A 75 9.85 -9.05 13.25
C LYS A 75 10.49 -10.05 12.30
N THR A 76 11.81 -10.01 12.17
CA THR A 76 12.57 -10.95 11.33
C THR A 76 12.35 -12.42 11.68
N SER A 77 12.02 -12.71 12.94
CA SER A 77 11.71 -14.06 13.42
C SER A 77 10.29 -14.55 13.11
N ARG A 78 9.44 -13.69 12.49
CA ARG A 78 8.06 -14.03 12.15
C ARG A 78 7.88 -14.20 10.64
N ASP A 79 6.86 -14.95 10.26
CA ASP A 79 6.43 -15.05 8.87
C ASP A 79 5.87 -13.67 8.42
N ALA A 80 6.37 -13.15 7.30
CA ALA A 80 5.89 -11.89 6.72
C ALA A 80 4.39 -11.93 6.43
N ARG A 81 3.83 -13.10 6.08
CA ARG A 81 2.40 -13.28 5.75
C ARG A 81 1.45 -12.94 6.89
N ILE A 82 1.93 -12.91 8.13
CA ILE A 82 1.13 -12.47 9.28
C ILE A 82 0.65 -11.02 9.14
N GLY A 83 1.41 -10.18 8.43
CA GLY A 83 1.06 -8.78 8.16
C GLY A 83 0.11 -8.55 6.98
N GLN A 84 -0.22 -9.59 6.22
CA GLN A 84 -0.97 -9.48 4.97
C GLN A 84 -2.33 -8.79 5.13
N GLU A 85 -3.13 -9.26 6.08
CA GLU A 85 -4.49 -8.75 6.29
C GLU A 85 -4.46 -7.31 6.82
N GLN A 86 -3.55 -7.01 7.73
CA GLN A 86 -3.38 -5.67 8.27
C GLN A 86 -2.98 -4.67 7.18
N ALA A 87 -2.02 -5.03 6.33
CA ALA A 87 -1.60 -4.19 5.21
C ALA A 87 -2.73 -3.98 4.17
N ARG A 88 -3.57 -5.01 3.94
CA ARG A 88 -4.75 -4.89 3.07
C ARG A 88 -5.76 -3.89 3.62
N GLN A 89 -6.06 -3.96 4.91
CA GLN A 89 -6.98 -3.03 5.57
C GLN A 89 -6.50 -1.58 5.47
N TYR A 90 -5.20 -1.34 5.60
CA TYR A 90 -4.63 0.00 5.40
C TYR A 90 -4.89 0.53 4.00
N ALA A 91 -4.62 -0.28 2.98
CA ALA A 91 -4.84 0.11 1.60
C ALA A 91 -6.32 0.40 1.30
N GLU A 92 -7.24 -0.43 1.81
CA GLU A 92 -8.68 -0.22 1.68
C GLU A 92 -9.15 1.07 2.35
N ASN A 93 -8.65 1.36 3.55
CA ASN A 93 -9.02 2.58 4.26
C ASN A 93 -8.47 3.83 3.58
N ILE A 94 -7.27 3.78 3.04
CA ILE A 94 -6.72 4.86 2.21
C ILE A 94 -7.59 5.08 0.97
N GLN A 95 -8.00 4.02 0.28
CA GLN A 95 -8.90 4.12 -0.87
C GLN A 95 -10.25 4.76 -0.49
N LYS A 96 -10.87 4.30 0.60
CA LYS A 96 -12.16 4.85 1.08
C LYS A 96 -12.06 6.33 1.42
N ASN A 97 -10.97 6.73 2.11
CA ASN A 97 -10.78 8.10 2.55
C ASN A 97 -10.43 9.06 1.41
N SER A 98 -9.69 8.59 0.42
CA SER A 98 -9.22 9.42 -0.69
C SER A 98 -10.15 9.43 -1.90
N GLY A 99 -10.99 8.39 -2.06
CA GLY A 99 -11.78 8.17 -3.27
C GLY A 99 -10.94 7.85 -4.52
N ARG A 100 -9.65 7.51 -4.34
CA ARG A 100 -8.71 7.19 -5.41
C ARG A 100 -8.43 5.69 -5.48
N ASP A 101 -7.54 5.29 -6.40
CA ASP A 101 -7.11 3.90 -6.55
C ASP A 101 -6.49 3.36 -5.27
N MET A 102 -6.73 2.10 -4.99
CA MET A 102 -6.16 1.42 -3.83
C MET A 102 -4.63 1.35 -3.95
N PRO A 103 -3.87 1.72 -2.91
CA PRO A 103 -2.43 1.55 -2.89
C PRO A 103 -2.02 0.10 -3.08
N PHE A 104 -0.85 -0.13 -3.68
CA PHE A 104 -0.23 -1.46 -3.64
C PHE A 104 0.09 -1.85 -2.20
N VAL A 105 0.05 -3.14 -1.93
CA VAL A 105 0.30 -3.68 -0.60
C VAL A 105 1.62 -4.42 -0.58
N PHE A 106 2.46 -4.10 0.39
CA PHE A 106 3.64 -4.88 0.74
C PHE A 106 3.54 -5.34 2.18
N TYR A 107 3.99 -6.54 2.44
CA TYR A 107 4.22 -7.02 3.80
C TYR A 107 5.53 -7.80 3.83
N THR A 108 6.28 -7.59 4.92
CA THR A 108 7.67 -8.06 5.00
C THR A 108 8.08 -8.31 6.44
N ASN A 109 9.04 -9.21 6.61
CA ASN A 109 9.80 -9.38 7.86
C ASN A 109 11.25 -8.88 7.73
N GLY A 110 11.54 -8.11 6.67
CA GLY A 110 12.87 -7.63 6.32
C GLY A 110 13.63 -8.56 5.36
N HIS A 111 13.46 -9.87 5.47
CA HIS A 111 14.08 -10.86 4.57
C HIS A 111 13.15 -11.22 3.43
N ASP A 112 11.95 -11.64 3.74
CA ASP A 112 10.90 -11.96 2.77
C ASP A 112 10.04 -10.73 2.52
N ILE A 113 9.82 -10.42 1.26
CA ILE A 113 8.96 -9.33 0.82
C ILE A 113 7.86 -9.92 -0.07
N TYR A 114 6.63 -9.60 0.24
CA TYR A 114 5.47 -9.95 -0.56
C TYR A 114 4.85 -8.69 -1.15
N PHE A 115 4.52 -8.76 -2.42
CA PHE A 115 3.81 -7.73 -3.16
C PHE A 115 2.40 -8.20 -3.48
N TRP A 116 1.43 -7.34 -3.30
CA TRP A 116 0.05 -7.60 -3.64
C TRP A 116 -0.61 -6.41 -4.33
N ASP A 117 -1.08 -6.64 -5.55
CA ASP A 117 -2.03 -5.79 -6.25
C ASP A 117 -3.42 -6.38 -6.01
N THR A 118 -4.11 -5.89 -4.98
CA THR A 118 -5.35 -6.48 -4.46
C THR A 118 -6.48 -6.51 -5.48
N GLU A 119 -6.42 -5.67 -6.51
CA GLU A 119 -7.45 -5.59 -7.55
C GLU A 119 -7.23 -6.59 -8.69
N LYS A 120 -5.99 -7.08 -8.89
CA LYS A 120 -5.66 -7.83 -10.10
C LYS A 120 -5.05 -9.20 -9.87
N TYR A 121 -4.20 -9.32 -8.89
CA TYR A 121 -3.37 -10.51 -8.71
C TYR A 121 -3.27 -10.92 -7.25
N PRO A 122 -3.17 -12.23 -6.98
CA PRO A 122 -2.88 -12.71 -5.63
C PRO A 122 -1.49 -12.27 -5.17
N PRO A 123 -1.24 -12.24 -3.86
CA PRO A 123 0.06 -11.87 -3.32
C PRO A 123 1.16 -12.81 -3.82
N ARG A 124 2.33 -12.24 -4.09
CA ARG A 124 3.51 -12.98 -4.54
C ARG A 124 4.77 -12.52 -3.83
N LYS A 125 5.67 -13.45 -3.58
CA LYS A 125 6.99 -13.12 -3.06
C LYS A 125 7.82 -12.40 -4.13
N VAL A 126 8.50 -11.34 -3.73
CA VAL A 126 9.38 -10.53 -4.59
C VAL A 126 10.77 -10.38 -3.93
N TYR A 127 11.78 -10.11 -4.74
CA TYR A 127 13.16 -10.00 -4.25
C TYR A 127 13.52 -8.62 -3.69
N GLY A 128 12.71 -7.60 -3.97
CA GLY A 128 12.94 -6.24 -3.51
C GLY A 128 11.75 -5.33 -3.78
N PHE A 129 11.83 -4.11 -3.28
CA PHE A 129 10.84 -3.09 -3.58
C PHE A 129 11.05 -2.56 -5.01
N PRO A 130 9.99 -2.30 -5.76
CA PRO A 130 10.10 -1.64 -7.06
C PRO A 130 10.47 -0.17 -6.89
N THR A 131 11.01 0.42 -7.94
CA THR A 131 11.27 1.86 -7.97
C THR A 131 9.95 2.66 -8.00
N LYS A 132 10.00 3.91 -7.57
CA LYS A 132 8.87 4.86 -7.65
C LYS A 132 8.30 4.92 -9.07
N LYS A 133 9.18 5.08 -10.07
CA LYS A 133 8.81 5.11 -11.49
C LYS A 133 8.16 3.80 -11.95
N GLY A 134 8.67 2.66 -11.50
CA GLY A 134 8.11 1.34 -11.82
C GLY A 134 6.69 1.17 -11.28
N MET A 135 6.43 1.56 -10.03
CA MET A 135 5.09 1.53 -9.45
C MET A 135 4.12 2.50 -10.13
N ALA A 136 4.54 3.74 -10.37
CA ALA A 136 3.72 4.73 -11.07
C ALA A 136 3.35 4.26 -12.49
N SER A 137 4.29 3.69 -13.23
CA SER A 137 4.05 3.15 -14.58
C SER A 137 3.08 1.97 -14.56
N SER A 138 3.13 1.13 -13.54
CA SER A 138 2.19 0.01 -13.37
C SER A 138 0.75 0.49 -13.16
N ARG A 139 0.56 1.60 -12.43
CA ARG A 139 -0.74 2.26 -12.27
C ARG A 139 -1.28 2.84 -13.57
N LEU A 140 -0.45 3.59 -14.30
CA LEU A 140 -0.85 4.25 -15.55
C LEU A 140 -1.29 3.24 -16.62
N LYS A 141 -0.63 2.09 -16.72
CA LYS A 141 -1.04 1.02 -17.65
C LYS A 141 -2.43 0.46 -17.33
N THR A 142 -2.86 0.54 -16.10
CA THR A 142 -4.19 0.13 -15.66
C THR A 142 -5.26 1.15 -16.04
N ALA A 143 -5.00 2.42 -15.78
CA ALA A 143 -5.89 3.51 -16.17
C ALA A 143 -6.08 3.57 -17.70
N GLY A 144 -4.99 3.36 -18.47
CA GLY A 144 -5.04 3.31 -19.93
C GLY A 144 -5.87 2.16 -20.49
N LYS A 145 -5.82 0.97 -19.88
CA LYS A 145 -6.67 -0.17 -20.28
C LYS A 145 -8.14 0.05 -19.95
N MET A 146 -8.45 0.68 -18.84
CA MET A 146 -9.83 1.00 -18.48
C MET A 146 -10.41 2.09 -19.39
N CYS A 147 -9.62 3.09 -19.77
CA CYS A 147 -10.04 4.13 -20.71
C CYS A 147 -10.32 3.56 -22.11
N SER A 148 -9.50 2.62 -22.59
CA SER A 148 -9.74 1.93 -23.87
C SER A 148 -10.99 1.04 -23.84
N TYR A 149 -11.27 0.39 -22.72
CA TYR A 149 -12.45 -0.47 -22.56
C TYR A 149 -13.76 0.34 -22.52
N ILE A 150 -13.75 1.49 -21.84
CA ILE A 150 -14.89 2.42 -21.81
C ILE A 150 -15.12 3.03 -23.20
N SER A 151 -14.06 3.41 -23.91
CA SER A 151 -14.13 3.95 -25.27
C SER A 151 -14.66 2.94 -26.30
N GLN A 152 -14.34 1.64 -26.15
CA GLN A 152 -14.92 0.58 -26.98
C GLN A 152 -16.40 0.36 -26.68
N ARG A 153 -16.81 0.37 -25.43
CA ARG A 153 -18.21 0.17 -25.03
C ARG A 153 -19.13 1.34 -25.43
N CYS A 154 -18.60 2.54 -25.49
CA CYS A 154 -19.35 3.70 -26.00
C CYS A 154 -19.56 3.62 -27.52
N ARG A 155 -18.59 3.11 -28.28
CA ARG A 155 -18.72 2.97 -29.75
C ARG A 155 -19.69 1.86 -30.16
N GLU A 156 -19.86 0.81 -29.34
CA GLU A 156 -20.81 -0.27 -29.64
C GLU A 156 -22.27 0.10 -29.36
N LYS A 157 -22.54 1.12 -28.56
CA LYS A 157 -23.91 1.60 -28.30
C LYS A 157 -24.45 2.54 -29.37
N ASP A 158 -23.58 3.17 -30.15
CA ASP A 158 -23.96 4.09 -31.21
C ASP A 158 -24.18 3.42 -32.59
N LEU A 159 -24.09 2.09 -32.66
CA LEU A 159 -24.20 1.29 -33.89
C LEU A 159 -25.39 0.31 -33.91
N LYS A 160 -26.49 0.64 -33.23
CA LYS A 160 -27.76 -0.06 -33.46
C LYS A 160 -28.76 0.84 -34.14
N PRO A 161 -29.26 0.44 -35.34
CA PRO A 161 -30.33 1.13 -36.03
C PRO A 161 -31.64 1.09 -35.28
#